data_1dd2d102b4343ef69ad1e1590b3f9b3c
#
_entry.id   1dd2d102b4343ef69ad1e1590b3f9b3c
#
_cell.length_a   1.000
_cell.length_b   1.000
_cell.length_c   1.000
_cell.angle_alpha   90.00
_cell.angle_beta   90.00
_cell.angle_gamma   90.00
#
_symmetry.space_group_name_H-M   'P 1'
#
loop_
_entity.id
_entity.type
_entity.pdbx_description
1 polymer ?
#
loop_
_entity_poly.entity_id
_entity_poly.type
_entity_poly.pdbx_seq_one_letter_code
_entity_poly.pdbx_strand_id
1 'polypeptide(L)'
;DIRQGLRTFTTSYYLSPGRMNLLDVNNIEVLVDYCHNPPGMRMLGDFVESYSAQRAGQAELGKASRIGMIGAAGDRRDDDIRELGAIAADFFDVIVVREDDRLRGRAAGVTAELVAEGVRARMAEGSTRCRQVEIVLEELAAVRHCMSRANPGDLVILCVDKHATVLSELENRTHQAQAGAHSGESAGDPDMHPQEMQDAAQASGDEASQASGDEAAVSVES
;
A
#
# COMPACT_ATOMS: atom_id res chain seq x y z
N ASP A 1 -30.00 9.62 -11.28
CA ASP A 1 -29.85 10.74 -10.36
C ASP A 1 -28.38 10.91 -9.96
N ILE A 2 -27.86 12.13 -10.14
CA ILE A 2 -26.44 12.47 -9.87
C ILE A 2 -26.06 12.14 -8.41
N ARG A 3 -26.97 12.41 -7.46
CA ARG A 3 -26.72 12.10 -6.04
C ARG A 3 -26.56 10.61 -5.76
N GLN A 4 -27.31 9.78 -6.46
CA GLN A 4 -27.20 8.33 -6.32
C GLN A 4 -25.91 7.83 -6.97
N GLY A 5 -25.56 8.34 -8.15
CA GLY A 5 -24.28 8.05 -8.80
C GLY A 5 -23.08 8.41 -7.92
N LEU A 6 -23.12 9.58 -7.25
CA LEU A 6 -22.06 9.99 -6.33
C LEU A 6 -21.98 9.14 -5.05
N ARG A 7 -23.11 8.61 -4.57
CA ARG A 7 -23.15 7.73 -3.39
C ARG A 7 -22.67 6.32 -3.67
N THR A 8 -22.83 5.84 -4.90
CA THR A 8 -22.42 4.50 -5.33
C THR A 8 -21.10 4.51 -6.09
N PHE A 9 -20.49 5.71 -6.28
CA PHE A 9 -19.18 5.82 -6.91
C PHE A 9 -18.11 5.30 -5.94
N THR A 10 -17.53 4.17 -6.31
CA THR A 10 -16.34 3.64 -5.64
C THR A 10 -15.17 3.77 -6.61
N THR A 11 -14.09 4.40 -6.15
CA THR A 11 -12.84 4.41 -6.90
C THR A 11 -12.26 3.00 -6.86
N SER A 12 -12.22 2.34 -8.01
CA SER A 12 -11.47 1.10 -8.18
C SER A 12 -10.45 1.29 -9.30
N TYR A 13 -9.41 0.46 -9.30
CA TYR A 13 -8.43 0.45 -10.37
C TYR A 13 -9.06 0.36 -11.76
N TYR A 14 -10.12 -0.44 -11.92
CA TYR A 14 -10.82 -0.62 -13.19
C TYR A 14 -11.62 0.60 -13.64
N LEU A 15 -12.13 1.39 -12.71
CA LEU A 15 -12.97 2.56 -13.00
C LEU A 15 -12.16 3.86 -13.11
N SER A 16 -11.10 3.99 -12.32
CA SER A 16 -10.26 5.19 -12.28
C SER A 16 -8.80 4.82 -11.95
N PRO A 17 -8.05 4.25 -12.91
CA PRO A 17 -6.68 3.82 -12.67
C PRO A 17 -5.78 4.98 -12.23
N GLY A 18 -5.00 4.78 -11.16
CA GLY A 18 -4.09 5.79 -10.62
C GLY A 18 -4.79 6.96 -9.91
N ARG A 19 -6.04 6.79 -9.48
CA ARG A 19 -6.80 7.80 -8.74
C ARG A 19 -7.37 7.21 -7.47
N MET A 20 -6.73 7.50 -6.33
CA MET A 20 -7.17 7.04 -5.00
C MET A 20 -7.45 5.52 -4.95
N ASN A 21 -6.61 4.72 -5.61
CA ASN A 21 -6.76 3.27 -5.61
C ASN A 21 -6.13 2.70 -4.33
N LEU A 22 -6.95 2.11 -3.48
CA LEU A 22 -6.51 1.46 -2.25
C LEU A 22 -6.39 -0.04 -2.48
N LEU A 23 -5.23 -0.61 -2.13
CA LEU A 23 -4.86 -2.01 -2.32
C LEU A 23 -4.30 -2.55 -1.02
N ASP A 24 -4.53 -3.85 -0.73
CA ASP A 24 -3.79 -4.58 0.29
C ASP A 24 -2.66 -5.38 -0.39
N VAL A 25 -1.45 -5.19 0.07
CA VAL A 25 -0.25 -5.91 -0.38
C VAL A 25 0.43 -6.52 0.83
N ASN A 26 0.12 -7.78 1.15
CA ASN A 26 0.71 -8.51 2.28
C ASN A 26 0.49 -7.81 3.64
N ASN A 27 -0.74 -7.39 3.93
CA ASN A 27 -1.14 -6.62 5.11
C ASN A 27 -0.51 -5.22 5.20
N ILE A 28 0.02 -4.70 4.11
CA ILE A 28 0.40 -3.30 3.93
C ILE A 28 -0.67 -2.64 3.08
N GLU A 29 -1.28 -1.58 3.56
CA GLU A 29 -2.22 -0.81 2.74
C GLU A 29 -1.47 0.14 1.83
N VAL A 30 -1.77 0.09 0.54
CA VAL A 30 -1.12 0.90 -0.49
C VAL A 30 -2.15 1.76 -1.19
N LEU A 31 -2.01 3.08 -1.08
CA LEU A 31 -2.82 4.06 -1.78
C LEU A 31 -2.06 4.56 -3.01
N VAL A 32 -2.58 4.33 -4.20
CA VAL A 32 -1.99 4.79 -5.47
C VAL A 32 -2.78 5.97 -6.01
N ASP A 33 -2.10 7.09 -6.23
CA ASP A 33 -2.68 8.33 -6.79
C ASP A 33 -1.72 9.00 -7.77
N TYR A 34 -2.25 9.94 -8.58
CA TYR A 34 -1.48 10.73 -9.56
C TYR A 34 -1.09 12.12 -9.00
N CYS A 35 -1.13 12.34 -7.72
CA CYS A 35 -0.83 13.63 -7.10
C CYS A 35 0.59 14.13 -7.47
N HIS A 36 0.69 15.39 -7.94
CA HIS A 36 1.94 16.00 -8.39
C HIS A 36 1.98 17.53 -8.22
N ASN A 37 1.08 18.11 -7.44
CA ASN A 37 1.00 19.56 -7.22
C ASN A 37 0.53 19.92 -5.80
N PRO A 38 0.81 21.14 -5.29
CA PRO A 38 0.49 21.52 -3.93
C PRO A 38 -0.99 21.37 -3.53
N PRO A 39 -1.99 21.82 -4.33
CA PRO A 39 -3.40 21.62 -3.98
C PRO A 39 -3.79 20.15 -3.89
N GLY A 40 -3.32 19.31 -4.83
CA GLY A 40 -3.56 17.88 -4.81
C GLY A 40 -2.94 17.23 -3.57
N MET A 41 -1.74 17.63 -3.17
CA MET A 41 -1.08 17.10 -1.98
C MET A 41 -1.82 17.45 -0.69
N ARG A 42 -2.39 18.65 -0.57
CA ARG A 42 -3.26 18.99 0.57
C ARG A 42 -4.48 18.08 0.65
N MET A 43 -5.19 17.91 -0.47
CA MET A 43 -6.37 17.04 -0.52
C MET A 43 -6.04 15.58 -0.21
N LEU A 44 -4.92 15.08 -0.75
CA LEU A 44 -4.44 13.74 -0.47
C LEU A 44 -4.06 13.58 1.01
N GLY A 45 -3.37 14.56 1.58
CA GLY A 45 -3.00 14.59 2.99
C GLY A 45 -4.21 14.57 3.92
N ASP A 46 -5.21 15.41 3.66
CA ASP A 46 -6.47 15.46 4.42
C ASP A 46 -7.21 14.11 4.38
N PHE A 47 -7.22 13.47 3.20
CA PHE A 47 -7.77 12.12 3.05
C PHE A 47 -6.99 11.11 3.91
N VAL A 48 -5.66 11.09 3.80
CA VAL A 48 -4.78 10.18 4.55
C VAL A 48 -4.95 10.36 6.07
N GLU A 49 -5.10 11.59 6.54
CA GLU A 49 -5.38 11.87 7.97
C GLU A 49 -6.72 11.29 8.40
N SER A 50 -7.78 11.60 7.65
CA SER A 50 -9.13 11.12 7.93
C SER A 50 -9.20 9.59 7.90
N TYR A 51 -8.57 8.98 6.90
CA TYR A 51 -8.50 7.53 6.75
C TYR A 51 -7.75 6.87 7.91
N SER A 52 -6.58 7.41 8.27
CA SER A 52 -5.79 6.89 9.39
C SER A 52 -6.50 7.04 10.73
N ALA A 53 -7.25 8.13 10.94
CA ALA A 53 -8.04 8.33 12.16
C ALA A 53 -9.17 7.30 12.30
N GLN A 54 -9.83 6.93 11.19
CA GLN A 54 -10.85 5.88 11.19
C GLN A 54 -10.25 4.50 11.53
N ARG A 55 -9.06 4.19 11.01
CA ARG A 55 -8.34 2.95 11.32
C ARG A 55 -7.89 2.86 12.78
N ALA A 56 -7.40 3.95 13.34
CA ALA A 56 -6.94 4.00 14.73
C ALA A 56 -8.05 3.64 15.74
N GLY A 57 -9.33 3.83 15.38
CA GLY A 57 -10.48 3.41 16.19
C GLY A 57 -10.74 1.89 16.17
N GLN A 58 -10.05 1.12 15.32
CA GLN A 58 -10.23 -0.32 15.11
C GLN A 58 -9.08 -1.16 15.72
N ALA A 59 -8.64 -0.84 16.94
CA ALA A 59 -7.65 -1.55 17.74
C ALA A 59 -6.28 -1.84 17.11
N GLU A 60 -5.19 -1.45 17.75
CA GLU A 60 -3.77 -1.70 17.47
C GLU A 60 -3.11 -0.95 16.30
N LEU A 61 -3.84 -0.38 15.35
CA LEU A 61 -3.29 0.34 14.20
C LEU A 61 -2.83 1.79 14.49
N GLY A 62 -2.95 2.26 15.73
CA GLY A 62 -2.56 3.61 16.14
C GLY A 62 -1.07 3.96 16.02
N LYS A 63 -0.21 2.98 15.70
CA LYS A 63 1.24 3.14 15.50
C LYS A 63 1.67 2.99 14.04
N ALA A 64 0.74 2.84 13.10
CA ALA A 64 1.04 2.66 11.69
C ALA A 64 1.82 3.86 11.13
N SER A 65 2.94 3.59 10.47
CA SER A 65 3.73 4.59 9.75
C SER A 65 3.05 4.93 8.43
N ARG A 66 3.20 6.18 8.02
CA ARG A 66 2.77 6.67 6.70
C ARG A 66 4.00 6.94 5.85
N ILE A 67 4.19 6.14 4.83
CA ILE A 67 5.33 6.25 3.91
C ILE A 67 4.82 6.84 2.60
N GLY A 68 5.26 8.04 2.24
CA GLY A 68 4.86 8.74 1.03
C GLY A 68 5.92 8.70 -0.05
N MET A 69 5.60 8.18 -1.25
CA MET A 69 6.40 8.41 -2.46
C MET A 69 5.80 9.59 -3.22
N ILE A 70 6.58 10.63 -3.43
CA ILE A 70 6.12 11.87 -4.08
C ILE A 70 7.07 12.30 -5.19
N GLY A 71 6.56 13.09 -6.12
CA GLY A 71 7.34 13.73 -7.18
C GLY A 71 6.58 14.91 -7.77
N ALA A 72 7.28 15.76 -8.48
CA ALA A 72 6.72 16.94 -9.13
C ALA A 72 7.05 16.95 -10.63
N ALA A 73 6.21 17.62 -11.43
CA ALA A 73 6.50 17.84 -12.83
C ALA A 73 7.56 18.94 -13.02
N GLY A 74 8.56 18.70 -13.87
CA GLY A 74 9.71 19.58 -14.07
C GLY A 74 9.41 20.94 -14.70
N ASP A 75 8.21 21.15 -15.26
CA ASP A 75 7.77 22.45 -15.82
C ASP A 75 7.13 23.40 -14.79
N ARG A 76 7.07 22.99 -13.51
CA ARG A 76 6.57 23.84 -12.43
C ARG A 76 7.62 24.82 -11.96
N ARG A 77 7.17 25.92 -11.30
CA ARG A 77 8.09 26.86 -10.65
C ARG A 77 8.78 26.18 -9.46
N ASP A 78 10.00 26.57 -9.17
CA ASP A 78 10.77 26.02 -8.07
C ASP A 78 10.04 26.13 -6.72
N ASP A 79 9.34 27.25 -6.50
CA ASP A 79 8.59 27.47 -5.27
C ASP A 79 7.40 26.52 -5.14
N ASP A 80 6.68 26.24 -6.23
CA ASP A 80 5.57 25.27 -6.22
C ASP A 80 6.08 23.84 -5.97
N ILE A 81 7.28 23.51 -6.46
CA ILE A 81 7.93 22.23 -6.24
C ILE A 81 8.36 22.07 -4.77
N ARG A 82 8.96 23.10 -4.18
CA ARG A 82 9.32 23.12 -2.75
C ARG A 82 8.07 23.07 -1.87
N GLU A 83 7.02 23.82 -2.22
CA GLU A 83 5.74 23.83 -1.50
C GLU A 83 5.11 22.44 -1.46
N LEU A 84 5.15 21.67 -2.56
CA LEU A 84 4.69 20.28 -2.59
C LEU A 84 5.40 19.44 -1.51
N GLY A 85 6.73 19.54 -1.43
CA GLY A 85 7.52 18.83 -0.42
C GLY A 85 7.19 19.25 1.00
N ALA A 86 7.06 20.56 1.22
CA ALA A 86 6.72 21.10 2.54
C ALA A 86 5.35 20.62 3.03
N ILE A 87 4.34 20.60 2.15
CA ILE A 87 3.00 20.08 2.48
C ILE A 87 3.07 18.58 2.81
N ALA A 88 3.77 17.79 2.02
CA ALA A 88 3.90 16.35 2.23
C ALA A 88 4.53 16.03 3.61
N ALA A 89 5.44 16.87 4.09
CA ALA A 89 6.11 16.69 5.38
C ALA A 89 5.13 16.71 6.57
N ASP A 90 3.99 17.35 6.46
CA ASP A 90 2.99 17.39 7.52
C ASP A 90 2.16 16.10 7.62
N PHE A 91 2.13 15.29 6.56
CA PHE A 91 1.25 14.12 6.46
C PHE A 91 1.95 12.77 6.55
N PHE A 92 3.23 12.69 6.14
CA PHE A 92 3.96 11.41 6.04
C PHE A 92 5.12 11.35 7.03
N ASP A 93 5.36 10.17 7.62
CA ASP A 93 6.48 9.94 8.55
C ASP A 93 7.81 9.79 7.81
N VAL A 94 7.78 9.14 6.64
CA VAL A 94 8.92 8.93 5.74
C VAL A 94 8.51 9.37 4.35
N ILE A 95 9.37 10.12 3.68
CA ILE A 95 9.15 10.60 2.31
C ILE A 95 10.24 10.06 1.40
N VAL A 96 9.84 9.40 0.33
CA VAL A 96 10.72 8.99 -0.77
C VAL A 96 10.40 9.87 -1.97
N VAL A 97 11.36 10.65 -2.41
CA VAL A 97 11.19 11.56 -3.54
C VAL A 97 11.66 10.89 -4.82
N ARG A 98 10.77 10.77 -5.80
CA ARG A 98 11.06 10.28 -7.14
C ARG A 98 11.09 11.41 -8.15
N GLU A 99 11.57 11.18 -9.36
CA GLU A 99 11.56 12.13 -10.46
C GLU A 99 10.66 11.66 -11.60
N ASP A 100 10.02 12.59 -12.33
CA ASP A 100 9.29 12.31 -13.57
C ASP A 100 10.32 12.02 -14.68
N ASP A 101 10.14 10.97 -15.48
CA ASP A 101 11.00 10.66 -16.63
C ASP A 101 11.11 11.82 -17.62
N ARG A 102 10.05 12.62 -17.70
CA ARG A 102 10.02 13.82 -18.54
C ARG A 102 10.52 15.03 -17.76
N LEU A 103 11.83 15.25 -17.82
CA LEU A 103 12.51 16.31 -17.08
C LEU A 103 12.09 17.72 -17.50
N ARG A 104 11.43 17.88 -18.66
CA ARG A 104 10.87 19.15 -19.17
C ARG A 104 11.86 20.32 -19.19
N GLY A 105 13.12 20.02 -19.57
CA GLY A 105 14.20 20.99 -19.68
C GLY A 105 15.07 21.15 -18.42
N ARG A 106 14.76 20.47 -17.32
CA ARG A 106 15.63 20.44 -16.14
C ARG A 106 16.70 19.33 -16.28
N ALA A 107 17.80 19.47 -15.58
CA ALA A 107 18.75 18.38 -15.41
C ALA A 107 18.19 17.31 -14.47
N ALA A 108 18.62 16.07 -14.66
CA ALA A 108 18.21 14.96 -13.82
C ALA A 108 18.57 15.21 -12.34
N GLY A 109 17.64 14.88 -11.46
CA GLY A 109 17.75 15.05 -10.01
C GLY A 109 17.35 16.44 -9.50
N VAL A 110 17.29 17.45 -10.34
CA VAL A 110 16.99 18.83 -9.91
C VAL A 110 15.58 18.95 -9.33
N THR A 111 14.59 18.36 -9.98
CA THR A 111 13.21 18.40 -9.51
C THR A 111 13.05 17.66 -8.17
N ALA A 112 13.68 16.50 -8.06
CA ALA A 112 13.65 15.71 -6.84
C ALA A 112 14.34 16.44 -5.67
N GLU A 113 15.47 17.10 -5.92
CA GLU A 113 16.16 17.88 -4.89
C GLU A 113 15.32 19.07 -4.42
N LEU A 114 14.64 19.79 -5.31
CA LEU A 114 13.74 20.89 -4.94
C LEU A 114 12.59 20.40 -4.05
N VAL A 115 12.00 19.25 -4.33
CA VAL A 115 10.98 18.63 -3.46
C VAL A 115 11.59 18.32 -2.09
N ALA A 116 12.77 17.68 -2.06
CA ALA A 116 13.46 17.32 -0.83
C ALA A 116 13.91 18.55 -0.02
N GLU A 117 14.31 19.65 -0.67
CA GLU A 117 14.56 20.94 -0.02
C GLU A 117 13.32 21.44 0.73
N GLY A 118 12.15 21.40 0.10
CA GLY A 118 10.88 21.78 0.72
C GLY A 118 10.56 20.93 1.95
N VAL A 119 10.74 19.60 1.86
CA VAL A 119 10.57 18.70 2.99
C VAL A 119 11.52 19.06 4.15
N ARG A 120 12.82 19.21 3.86
CA ARG A 120 13.84 19.52 4.87
C ARG A 120 13.60 20.88 5.54
N ALA A 121 13.21 21.89 4.76
CA ALA A 121 12.86 23.21 5.27
C ALA A 121 11.70 23.13 6.27
N ARG A 122 10.64 22.39 5.92
CA ARG A 122 9.48 22.20 6.79
C ARG A 122 9.83 21.39 8.05
N MET A 123 10.69 20.37 7.94
CA MET A 123 11.20 19.64 9.09
C MET A 123 12.00 20.54 10.05
N ALA A 124 12.78 21.47 9.53
CA ALA A 124 13.57 22.39 10.32
C ALA A 124 12.73 23.42 11.11
N GLU A 125 11.53 23.74 10.65
CA GLU A 125 10.56 24.57 11.39
C GLU A 125 10.01 23.88 12.65
N GLY A 126 10.14 22.55 12.74
CA GLY A 126 9.55 21.73 13.79
C GLY A 126 8.04 21.50 13.60
N SER A 127 7.45 20.76 14.52
CA SER A 127 6.00 20.45 14.52
C SER A 127 5.49 19.78 13.22
N THR A 128 6.36 19.04 12.54
CA THR A 128 6.01 18.24 11.36
C THR A 128 5.96 16.74 11.67
N ARG A 129 5.22 15.99 10.88
CA ARG A 129 5.17 14.54 10.99
C ARG A 129 6.43 13.87 10.44
N CYS A 130 7.00 14.41 9.35
CA CYS A 130 8.13 13.83 8.65
C CYS A 130 9.38 13.76 9.51
N ARG A 131 10.03 12.60 9.50
CA ARG A 131 11.28 12.31 10.23
C ARG A 131 12.42 11.97 9.29
N GLN A 132 12.12 11.58 8.06
CA GLN A 132 13.11 11.14 7.09
C GLN A 132 12.67 11.45 5.67
N VAL A 133 13.59 11.98 4.86
CA VAL A 133 13.42 12.18 3.42
C VAL A 133 14.59 11.55 2.67
N GLU A 134 14.29 10.79 1.63
CA GLU A 134 15.23 10.09 0.78
C GLU A 134 14.92 10.38 -0.69
N ILE A 135 15.92 10.33 -1.56
CA ILE A 135 15.74 10.52 -3.00
C ILE A 135 16.05 9.20 -3.71
N VAL A 136 15.07 8.68 -4.45
CA VAL A 136 15.20 7.53 -5.32
C VAL A 136 14.57 7.90 -6.64
N LEU A 137 15.37 8.28 -7.63
CA LEU A 137 14.90 8.97 -8.83
C LEU A 137 13.96 8.13 -9.69
N GLU A 138 14.28 6.86 -9.91
CA GLU A 138 13.48 5.96 -10.75
C GLU A 138 12.23 5.50 -10.01
N GLU A 139 11.06 5.60 -10.66
CA GLU A 139 9.74 5.39 -10.04
C GLU A 139 9.57 3.98 -9.48
N LEU A 140 9.90 2.92 -10.23
CA LEU A 140 9.76 1.54 -9.73
C LEU A 140 10.76 1.22 -8.62
N ALA A 141 11.98 1.77 -8.69
CA ALA A 141 12.94 1.65 -7.60
C ALA A 141 12.42 2.34 -6.33
N ALA A 142 11.81 3.52 -6.46
CA ALA A 142 11.19 4.23 -5.36
C ALA A 142 9.99 3.45 -4.76
N VAL A 143 9.15 2.84 -5.60
CA VAL A 143 8.06 1.96 -5.15
C VAL A 143 8.63 0.78 -4.34
N ARG A 144 9.62 0.07 -4.89
CA ARG A 144 10.27 -1.05 -4.21
C ARG A 144 10.90 -0.63 -2.89
N HIS A 145 11.50 0.56 -2.87
CA HIS A 145 12.10 1.13 -1.67
C HIS A 145 11.03 1.43 -0.60
N CYS A 146 9.93 2.09 -0.95
CA CYS A 146 8.81 2.32 -0.02
C CYS A 146 8.26 1.01 0.56
N MET A 147 8.02 0.02 -0.32
CA MET A 147 7.51 -1.29 0.12
C MET A 147 8.49 -2.06 1.00
N SER A 148 9.80 -1.90 0.81
CA SER A 148 10.82 -2.55 1.67
C SER A 148 10.93 -1.93 3.06
N ARG A 149 10.45 -0.70 3.23
CA ARG A 149 10.45 0.03 4.51
C ARG A 149 9.16 -0.18 5.30
N ALA A 150 8.10 -0.61 4.63
CA ALA A 150 6.79 -0.79 5.24
C ALA A 150 6.72 -2.12 6.01
N ASN A 151 6.03 -2.08 7.13
CA ASN A 151 5.67 -3.25 7.93
C ASN A 151 4.17 -3.54 7.80
N PRO A 152 3.71 -4.76 8.09
CA PRO A 152 2.29 -5.04 8.17
C PRO A 152 1.55 -4.03 9.05
N GLY A 153 0.46 -3.49 8.53
CA GLY A 153 -0.32 -2.44 9.18
C GLY A 153 0.07 -1.01 8.80
N ASP A 154 1.23 -0.77 8.16
CA ASP A 154 1.60 0.56 7.66
C ASP A 154 0.75 0.97 6.45
N LEU A 155 0.71 2.28 6.18
CA LEU A 155 0.06 2.88 5.02
C LEU A 155 1.12 3.48 4.09
N VAL A 156 1.21 2.95 2.88
CA VAL A 156 2.10 3.44 1.83
C VAL A 156 1.30 4.25 0.82
N ILE A 157 1.71 5.47 0.55
CA ILE A 157 1.08 6.38 -0.40
C ILE A 157 2.02 6.56 -1.59
N LEU A 158 1.60 6.16 -2.78
CA LEU A 158 2.39 6.20 -3.99
C LEU A 158 1.81 7.22 -4.98
N CYS A 159 2.44 8.39 -5.08
CA CYS A 159 2.14 9.37 -6.12
C CYS A 159 2.87 8.99 -7.40
N VAL A 160 2.16 8.32 -8.32
CA VAL A 160 2.73 7.66 -9.49
C VAL A 160 2.46 8.39 -10.80
N ASP A 161 3.33 8.21 -11.77
CA ASP A 161 3.14 8.65 -13.17
C ASP A 161 2.77 7.45 -14.06
N LYS A 162 3.42 6.30 -13.87
CA LYS A 162 3.22 5.06 -14.63
C LYS A 162 2.34 4.06 -13.86
N HIS A 163 1.10 4.44 -13.58
CA HIS A 163 0.20 3.67 -12.72
C HIS A 163 0.08 2.18 -13.10
N ALA A 164 0.01 1.84 -14.41
CA ALA A 164 -0.13 0.45 -14.85
C ALA A 164 1.09 -0.40 -14.46
N THR A 165 2.30 0.15 -14.63
CA THR A 165 3.55 -0.54 -14.29
C THR A 165 3.68 -0.74 -12.78
N VAL A 166 3.32 0.29 -12.01
CA VAL A 166 3.35 0.23 -10.53
C VAL A 166 2.35 -0.81 -10.01
N LEU A 167 1.15 -0.83 -10.56
CA LEU A 167 0.13 -1.81 -10.14
C LEU A 167 0.56 -3.25 -10.46
N SER A 168 1.12 -3.51 -11.64
CA SER A 168 1.69 -4.83 -11.96
C SER A 168 2.83 -5.23 -10.99
N GLU A 169 3.67 -4.30 -10.55
CA GLU A 169 4.69 -4.58 -9.54
C GLU A 169 4.06 -4.96 -8.20
N LEU A 170 3.01 -4.26 -7.77
CA LEU A 170 2.31 -4.54 -6.50
C LEU A 170 1.57 -5.89 -6.55
N GLU A 171 0.89 -6.21 -7.66
CA GLU A 171 0.23 -7.50 -7.88
C GLU A 171 1.22 -8.66 -7.83
N ASN A 172 2.38 -8.53 -8.51
CA ASN A 172 3.43 -9.54 -8.48
C ASN A 172 3.95 -9.80 -7.05
N ARG A 173 4.07 -8.78 -6.21
CA ARG A 173 4.46 -8.92 -4.81
C ARG A 173 3.45 -9.71 -3.99
N THR A 174 2.17 -9.48 -4.20
CA THR A 174 1.08 -10.22 -3.54
C THR A 174 1.14 -11.70 -3.93
N HIS A 175 1.30 -12.00 -5.22
CA HIS A 175 1.40 -13.39 -5.70
C HIS A 175 2.64 -14.13 -5.19
N GLN A 176 3.80 -13.47 -5.14
CA GLN A 176 5.04 -14.10 -4.65
C GLN A 176 4.95 -14.48 -3.17
N ALA A 177 4.32 -13.65 -2.33
CA ALA A 177 4.14 -13.97 -0.93
C ALA A 177 3.17 -15.15 -0.72
N GLN A 178 2.10 -15.22 -1.50
CA GLN A 178 1.16 -16.35 -1.48
C GLN A 178 1.82 -17.66 -1.93
N ALA A 179 2.65 -17.62 -2.97
CA ALA A 179 3.41 -18.78 -3.45
C ALA A 179 4.44 -19.25 -2.41
N GLY A 180 5.11 -18.34 -1.71
CA GLY A 180 6.06 -18.65 -0.65
C GLY A 180 5.39 -19.27 0.59
N ALA A 181 4.17 -18.86 0.92
CA ALA A 181 3.40 -19.41 2.03
C ALA A 181 2.98 -20.88 1.78
N HIS A 182 2.65 -21.23 0.53
CA HIS A 182 2.28 -22.62 0.16
C HIS A 182 3.47 -23.58 0.07
N SER A 183 4.68 -23.07 -0.19
CA SER A 183 5.89 -23.91 -0.24
C SER A 183 6.50 -24.21 1.13
N GLY A 184 6.07 -23.51 2.17
CA GLY A 184 6.54 -23.74 3.56
C GLY A 184 5.81 -24.84 4.32
N GLU A 185 4.62 -25.25 3.87
CA GLU A 185 3.81 -26.28 4.56
C GLU A 185 4.11 -27.73 4.14
N SER A 186 4.99 -27.97 3.18
CA SER A 186 5.29 -29.33 2.69
C SER A 186 6.66 -29.88 3.07
N ALA A 187 7.34 -29.30 4.06
CA ALA A 187 8.51 -29.93 4.67
C ALA A 187 8.04 -30.87 5.79
N GLY A 188 7.50 -32.04 5.41
CA GLY A 188 7.33 -33.16 6.32
C GLY A 188 8.70 -33.53 6.89
N ASP A 189 8.72 -33.79 8.17
CA ASP A 189 9.90 -34.22 8.94
C ASP A 189 10.61 -35.39 8.23
N PRO A 190 11.87 -35.28 7.81
CA PRO A 190 12.58 -36.30 7.11
C PRO A 190 12.90 -37.55 7.99
N ASP A 191 12.60 -37.50 9.30
CA ASP A 191 12.86 -38.60 10.25
C ASP A 191 11.60 -39.41 10.63
N MET A 192 10.43 -39.16 10.01
CA MET A 192 9.23 -39.96 10.30
C MET A 192 9.32 -41.35 9.68
N HIS A 193 9.28 -42.38 10.53
CA HIS A 193 9.35 -43.79 10.14
C HIS A 193 8.14 -44.17 9.26
N PRO A 194 8.28 -45.04 8.22
CA PRO A 194 7.20 -45.37 7.28
C PRO A 194 5.91 -45.93 7.94
N GLN A 195 5.98 -46.43 9.16
CA GLN A 195 4.88 -46.98 9.92
C GLN A 195 3.96 -45.91 10.49
N GLU A 196 4.53 -44.75 10.91
CA GLU A 196 3.77 -43.62 11.46
C GLU A 196 2.98 -42.86 10.39
N MET A 197 3.43 -42.91 9.13
CA MET A 197 2.68 -42.35 7.99
C MET A 197 1.39 -43.13 7.65
N GLN A 198 1.35 -44.41 7.92
CA GLN A 198 0.15 -45.24 7.66
C GLN A 198 -0.91 -45.04 8.74
N ASP A 199 -0.52 -44.87 9.99
CA ASP A 199 -1.44 -44.63 11.10
C ASP A 199 -2.07 -43.22 11.07
N ALA A 200 -1.31 -42.19 10.63
CA ALA A 200 -1.83 -40.84 10.44
C ALA A 200 -2.84 -40.75 9.27
N ALA A 201 -2.63 -41.53 8.20
CA ALA A 201 -3.56 -41.58 7.05
C ALA A 201 -4.86 -42.31 7.38
N GLN A 202 -4.84 -43.27 8.32
CA GLN A 202 -6.05 -43.99 8.77
C GLN A 202 -6.87 -43.16 9.76
N ALA A 203 -6.24 -42.38 10.61
CA ALA A 203 -6.94 -41.50 11.56
C ALA A 203 -7.73 -40.37 10.87
N SER A 204 -7.23 -39.82 9.76
CA SER A 204 -7.93 -38.79 8.99
C SER A 204 -9.07 -39.31 8.10
N GLY A 205 -9.11 -40.65 7.85
CA GLY A 205 -10.17 -41.27 7.08
C GLY A 205 -11.44 -41.57 7.91
N ASP A 206 -11.31 -41.77 9.21
CA ASP A 206 -12.43 -42.12 10.09
C ASP A 206 -13.25 -40.88 10.54
N GLU A 207 -12.64 -39.70 10.64
CA GLU A 207 -13.38 -38.48 10.96
C GLU A 207 -14.30 -38.00 9.82
N ALA A 208 -13.94 -38.24 8.57
CA ALA A 208 -14.77 -37.87 7.41
C ALA A 208 -16.02 -38.77 7.23
N SER A 209 -16.05 -39.94 7.86
CA SER A 209 -17.18 -40.89 7.75
C SER A 209 -18.28 -40.69 8.82
N GLN A 210 -17.99 -39.98 9.91
CA GLN A 210 -18.97 -39.70 10.96
C GLN A 210 -19.78 -38.42 10.80
N ALA A 211 -19.37 -37.52 9.87
CA ALA A 211 -20.05 -36.24 9.62
C ALA A 211 -21.23 -36.30 8.63
N SER A 212 -21.52 -37.45 8.03
CA SER A 212 -22.58 -37.63 6.99
C SER A 212 -23.82 -38.40 7.42
N GLY A 213 -24.01 -38.63 8.73
CA GLY A 213 -25.03 -39.57 9.27
C GLY A 213 -26.20 -38.96 10.05
N ASP A 214 -26.34 -37.65 10.17
CA ASP A 214 -27.38 -37.07 11.08
C ASP A 214 -28.19 -35.94 10.43
N GLU A 215 -28.80 -36.23 9.27
CA GLU A 215 -29.84 -35.35 8.69
C GLU A 215 -30.91 -36.17 7.99
N ALA A 216 -31.75 -36.84 8.78
CA ALA A 216 -33.09 -37.27 8.34
C ALA A 216 -33.93 -37.70 9.53
N ALA A 217 -34.72 -36.82 10.12
CA ALA A 217 -36.07 -37.12 10.65
C ALA A 217 -36.59 -35.97 11.54
N VAL A 218 -37.35 -35.01 11.00
CA VAL A 218 -38.45 -34.41 11.74
C VAL A 218 -39.65 -34.38 10.79
N SER A 219 -40.60 -35.26 11.11
CA SER A 219 -41.91 -35.38 10.46
C SER A 219 -42.86 -34.30 10.88
N VAL A 220 -43.70 -33.91 9.93
CA VAL A 220 -44.98 -33.27 9.98
C VAL A 220 -45.89 -33.85 11.07
N GLU A 221 -46.53 -33.00 11.90
CA GLU A 221 -47.97 -33.15 12.31
C GLU A 221 -48.48 -31.87 12.98
N SER A 222 -49.68 -31.45 12.41
CA SER A 222 -50.73 -30.58 12.92
C SER A 222 -50.53 -29.08 12.79
#